data_26fa080cc5b003c2f90b8861dc4904aa
#
_entry.id   26fa080cc5b003c2f90b8861dc4904aa
#
_cell.length_a   1.000
_cell.length_b   1.000
_cell.length_c   1.000
_cell.angle_alpha   90.00
_cell.angle_beta   90.00
_cell.angle_gamma   90.00
#
_symmetry.space_group_name_H-M   'P 1'
#
loop_
_entity.id
_entity.type
_entity.pdbx_description
1 polymer ?
#
loop_
_entity_poly.entity_id
_entity_poly.type
_entity_poly.pdbx_seq_one_letter_code
_entity_poly.pdbx_strand_id
1 'polypeptide(L)'
;MDITDLVSVLPGVGPKRAENLQELGIATIEDLLTYYPFRYDDIQEKDLSEIQDQEKVTLKGLVVSEAVVSRYGYKKSRLTFRMMQEHAVINVSFFNQPFLKDKVVLSEEIAVYGKWDAKRKSLNGMKILASKGDNEDFAPIYHVNKKVRQSTLVQLIRTAFEEYGSLIEEILPNDLLEKYRLMSRKEAMWAMHFPSNPEESHQAKRRVVFEEFFLFQLKMQGLKKQEKAEKNGLAIQYDVDRLKTFTQGLPFELTGAQKKVTNEICRDLRSPKHMQRLLQGDVGSGKTVVAAIALYATMTAGFQGALMVPTEILAQQHMESLQQLFDPLEVRTALLTGSTKTKERRLILEELANGEIDIVVGTHALIQQDVSFHQLGLVITDEQHRFGVNQRKILREKGLKPDVLFMTATPIPRTLAITAYGEMDVSIIDEMPAGRIPIETRWIRPPQLDTVLEWMEKELARGHQAYIICPLIEESEALDVKNATEIFEHMQSFYSPRYQVGLLHGKMKNQEKDDIMQEFKDNQLQLLVSTTVIEVGVNVPNATVMLIMDADRFGLAQLHQLRGRVGRGSSA
;
A
#
# COMPACT_ATOMS: atom_id res chain seq x y z
N MET A 1 -27.18 -30.52 -7.58
CA MET A 1 -26.03 -30.20 -6.74
C MET A 1 -25.08 -29.32 -7.52
N ASP A 2 -24.76 -28.18 -7.01
CA ASP A 2 -23.84 -27.20 -7.58
C ASP A 2 -22.99 -26.62 -6.45
N ILE A 3 -21.76 -26.20 -6.74
CA ILE A 3 -20.91 -25.54 -5.75
C ILE A 3 -21.46 -24.17 -5.30
N THR A 4 -22.37 -23.59 -6.08
CA THR A 4 -23.10 -22.35 -5.75
C THR A 4 -24.30 -22.60 -4.82
N ASP A 5 -24.64 -23.84 -4.48
CA ASP A 5 -25.69 -24.17 -3.53
C ASP A 5 -25.39 -23.57 -2.15
N LEU A 6 -26.44 -23.23 -1.40
CA LEU A 6 -26.29 -22.66 -0.05
C LEU A 6 -25.64 -23.68 0.90
N VAL A 7 -24.78 -23.24 1.77
CA VAL A 7 -24.09 -24.10 2.77
C VAL A 7 -25.05 -24.86 3.68
N SER A 8 -26.31 -24.42 3.79
CA SER A 8 -27.37 -25.09 4.57
C SER A 8 -27.80 -26.46 4.04
N VAL A 9 -27.41 -26.83 2.81
CA VAL A 9 -27.71 -28.16 2.24
C VAL A 9 -26.76 -29.24 2.78
N LEU A 10 -25.62 -28.85 3.37
CA LEU A 10 -24.65 -29.78 3.93
C LEU A 10 -25.21 -30.50 5.18
N PRO A 11 -24.95 -31.80 5.33
CA PRO A 11 -25.27 -32.52 6.55
C PRO A 11 -24.71 -31.84 7.81
N GLY A 12 -25.57 -31.65 8.80
CA GLY A 12 -25.19 -30.98 10.05
C GLY A 12 -25.19 -29.45 10.03
N VAL A 13 -25.59 -28.81 8.92
CA VAL A 13 -25.76 -27.36 8.86
C VAL A 13 -27.25 -27.00 8.92
N GLY A 14 -27.79 -26.83 10.13
CA GLY A 14 -29.13 -26.26 10.30
C GLY A 14 -29.15 -24.74 10.20
N PRO A 15 -30.35 -24.12 10.20
CA PRO A 15 -30.52 -22.67 9.96
C PRO A 15 -29.63 -21.78 10.82
N LYS A 16 -29.54 -22.06 12.14
CA LYS A 16 -28.71 -21.30 13.08
C LYS A 16 -27.21 -21.41 12.78
N ARG A 17 -26.78 -22.58 12.29
CA ARG A 17 -25.36 -22.76 11.91
C ARG A 17 -25.04 -22.07 10.59
N ALA A 18 -25.97 -22.09 9.64
CA ALA A 18 -25.85 -21.34 8.39
C ALA A 18 -25.74 -19.82 8.64
N GLU A 19 -26.57 -19.27 9.53
CA GLU A 19 -26.49 -17.88 9.95
C GLU A 19 -25.12 -17.54 10.58
N ASN A 20 -24.60 -18.41 11.46
CA ASN A 20 -23.28 -18.21 12.07
C ASN A 20 -22.13 -18.28 11.03
N LEU A 21 -22.25 -19.13 10.01
CA LEU A 21 -21.29 -19.21 8.90
C LEU A 21 -21.36 -17.96 8.01
N GLN A 22 -22.57 -17.43 7.79
CA GLN A 22 -22.76 -16.21 7.01
C GLN A 22 -22.07 -14.99 7.67
N GLU A 23 -22.01 -14.93 9.02
CA GLU A 23 -21.23 -13.91 9.73
C GLU A 23 -19.72 -13.99 9.43
N LEU A 24 -19.21 -15.14 8.99
CA LEU A 24 -17.84 -15.34 8.53
C LEU A 24 -17.68 -15.10 7.00
N GLY A 25 -18.75 -14.71 6.31
CA GLY A 25 -18.77 -14.54 4.86
C GLY A 25 -18.99 -15.85 4.08
N ILE A 26 -19.41 -16.93 4.75
CA ILE A 26 -19.63 -18.26 4.15
C ILE A 26 -21.14 -18.47 3.96
N ALA A 27 -21.65 -18.25 2.75
CA ALA A 27 -23.05 -18.45 2.39
C ALA A 27 -23.27 -19.69 1.50
N THR A 28 -22.34 -19.97 0.61
CA THR A 28 -22.39 -21.06 -0.38
C THR A 28 -21.36 -22.15 -0.09
N ILE A 29 -21.48 -23.27 -0.79
CA ILE A 29 -20.47 -24.35 -0.76
C ILE A 29 -19.14 -23.83 -1.32
N GLU A 30 -19.17 -23.01 -2.39
CA GLU A 30 -17.97 -22.41 -2.96
C GLU A 30 -17.28 -21.50 -1.95
N ASP A 31 -18.03 -20.66 -1.20
CA ASP A 31 -17.44 -19.82 -0.14
C ASP A 31 -16.75 -20.69 0.92
N LEU A 32 -17.36 -21.82 1.29
CA LEU A 32 -16.78 -22.73 2.27
C LEU A 32 -15.49 -23.39 1.75
N LEU A 33 -15.49 -23.87 0.50
CA LEU A 33 -14.33 -24.51 -0.13
C LEU A 33 -13.20 -23.55 -0.43
N THR A 34 -13.48 -22.26 -0.56
CA THR A 34 -12.48 -21.20 -0.78
C THR A 34 -12.14 -20.43 0.51
N TYR A 35 -12.71 -20.80 1.65
CA TYR A 35 -12.40 -20.21 2.95
C TYR A 35 -11.07 -20.74 3.48
N TYR A 36 -9.97 -20.31 2.87
CA TYR A 36 -8.64 -20.87 3.16
C TYR A 36 -8.13 -20.50 4.55
N PRO A 37 -7.31 -21.38 5.17
CA PRO A 37 -6.67 -21.09 6.45
C PRO A 37 -5.67 -19.94 6.29
N PHE A 38 -5.54 -19.09 7.31
CA PHE A 38 -4.57 -18.01 7.29
C PHE A 38 -3.15 -18.48 7.68
N ARG A 39 -3.05 -19.62 8.34
CA ARG A 39 -1.79 -20.30 8.68
C ARG A 39 -2.01 -21.79 8.95
N TYR A 40 -0.91 -22.52 9.02
CA TYR A 40 -0.90 -23.91 9.49
C TYR A 40 -0.07 -23.99 10.75
N ASP A 41 -0.50 -24.79 11.73
CA ASP A 41 0.36 -25.20 12.82
C ASP A 41 1.09 -26.48 12.37
N ASP A 42 2.42 -26.40 12.30
CA ASP A 42 3.28 -27.55 12.03
C ASP A 42 3.26 -28.43 13.28
N ILE A 43 2.67 -29.61 13.15
CA ILE A 43 2.54 -30.58 14.23
C ILE A 43 3.37 -31.85 13.98
N GLN A 44 4.34 -31.77 13.05
CA GLN A 44 5.28 -32.87 12.84
C GLN A 44 6.09 -33.14 14.11
N GLU A 45 6.34 -34.41 14.34
CA GLU A 45 7.21 -34.85 15.44
C GLU A 45 8.63 -34.35 15.20
N LYS A 46 9.26 -33.75 16.22
CA LYS A 46 10.65 -33.30 16.18
C LYS A 46 11.48 -33.98 17.26
N ASP A 47 12.73 -34.19 16.95
CA ASP A 47 13.70 -34.67 17.93
C ASP A 47 14.11 -33.53 18.85
N LEU A 48 14.31 -33.85 20.15
CA LEU A 48 14.67 -32.88 21.18
C LEU A 48 15.94 -32.07 20.85
N SER A 49 16.85 -32.64 20.06
CA SER A 49 18.12 -32.02 19.66
C SER A 49 17.94 -30.86 18.65
N GLU A 50 16.81 -30.81 17.95
CA GLU A 50 16.56 -29.85 16.87
C GLU A 50 15.66 -28.68 17.30
N ILE A 51 15.16 -28.72 18.56
CA ILE A 51 14.13 -27.78 19.03
C ILE A 51 14.75 -26.53 19.66
N GLN A 52 14.28 -25.37 19.24
CA GLN A 52 14.65 -24.08 19.83
C GLN A 52 13.79 -23.73 21.06
N ASP A 53 14.34 -22.89 21.95
CA ASP A 53 13.55 -22.40 23.11
C ASP A 53 12.33 -21.59 22.63
N GLN A 54 11.17 -21.86 23.29
CA GLN A 54 9.88 -21.24 22.98
C GLN A 54 9.26 -21.67 21.62
N GLU A 55 9.84 -22.64 20.93
CA GLU A 55 9.27 -23.21 19.71
C GLU A 55 8.02 -24.03 20.01
N LYS A 56 7.05 -24.01 19.09
CA LYS A 56 5.90 -24.90 19.13
C LYS A 56 6.24 -26.20 18.41
N VAL A 57 6.17 -27.29 19.13
CA VAL A 57 6.59 -28.62 18.64
C VAL A 57 5.64 -29.71 19.07
N THR A 58 5.63 -30.79 18.32
CA THR A 58 5.02 -32.06 18.73
C THR A 58 6.12 -32.99 19.25
N LEU A 59 5.96 -33.42 20.49
CA LEU A 59 6.80 -34.44 21.11
C LEU A 59 6.00 -35.70 21.34
N LYS A 60 6.57 -36.83 20.94
CA LYS A 60 5.98 -38.15 21.16
C LYS A 60 6.82 -38.90 22.16
N GLY A 61 6.17 -39.52 23.13
CA GLY A 61 6.87 -40.24 24.15
C GLY A 61 5.96 -41.16 25.00
N LEU A 62 6.58 -42.03 25.76
CA LEU A 62 5.89 -42.95 26.68
C LEU A 62 5.52 -42.21 27.97
N VAL A 63 4.29 -42.32 28.43
CA VAL A 63 3.84 -41.74 29.71
C VAL A 63 4.46 -42.51 30.85
N VAL A 64 5.30 -41.85 31.65
CA VAL A 64 6.05 -42.45 32.77
C VAL A 64 5.58 -41.99 34.16
N SER A 65 4.56 -41.16 34.24
CA SER A 65 3.92 -40.81 35.51
C SER A 65 2.41 -40.63 35.34
N GLU A 66 1.67 -40.88 36.41
CA GLU A 66 0.23 -40.56 36.42
C GLU A 66 -0.03 -39.07 36.21
N ALA A 67 -1.16 -38.77 35.56
CA ALA A 67 -1.61 -37.41 35.34
C ALA A 67 -2.24 -36.82 36.60
N VAL A 68 -1.66 -35.73 37.11
CA VAL A 68 -2.11 -35.04 38.32
C VAL A 68 -2.75 -33.70 37.94
N VAL A 69 -3.99 -33.48 38.44
CA VAL A 69 -4.67 -32.18 38.29
C VAL A 69 -4.55 -31.40 39.59
N SER A 70 -3.84 -30.29 39.55
CA SER A 70 -3.77 -29.30 40.62
C SER A 70 -4.68 -28.11 40.33
N ARG A 71 -5.38 -27.62 41.35
CA ARG A 71 -6.23 -26.40 41.23
C ARG A 71 -5.55 -25.25 41.99
N TYR A 72 -5.43 -24.08 41.36
CA TYR A 72 -4.84 -22.91 41.98
C TYR A 72 -5.69 -21.68 41.59
N GLY A 73 -6.26 -21.02 42.62
CA GLY A 73 -7.14 -19.87 42.40
C GLY A 73 -8.52 -20.22 41.83
N TYR A 74 -9.34 -19.18 41.62
CA TYR A 74 -10.71 -19.35 41.13
C TYR A 74 -10.74 -19.80 39.67
N LYS A 75 -11.31 -20.99 39.39
CA LYS A 75 -11.43 -21.61 38.04
C LYS A 75 -10.11 -21.89 37.30
N LYS A 76 -8.95 -21.92 37.97
CA LYS A 76 -7.68 -22.27 37.37
C LYS A 76 -7.24 -23.67 37.76
N SER A 77 -6.88 -24.46 36.73
CA SER A 77 -6.36 -25.81 36.92
C SER A 77 -5.13 -26.05 36.09
N ARG A 78 -4.24 -26.94 36.56
CA ARG A 78 -3.06 -27.39 35.84
C ARG A 78 -3.02 -28.92 35.90
N LEU A 79 -3.03 -29.53 34.72
CA LEU A 79 -2.79 -30.95 34.54
C LEU A 79 -1.31 -31.15 34.28
N THR A 80 -0.62 -32.03 34.99
CA THR A 80 0.79 -32.33 34.83
C THR A 80 1.03 -33.82 34.78
N PHE A 81 1.93 -34.25 33.91
CA PHE A 81 2.45 -35.60 33.85
C PHE A 81 3.86 -35.58 33.27
N ARG A 82 4.54 -36.72 33.28
CA ARG A 82 5.86 -36.90 32.68
C ARG A 82 5.77 -37.88 31.54
N MET A 83 6.45 -37.57 30.43
CA MET A 83 6.65 -38.53 29.35
C MET A 83 8.15 -38.69 29.08
N MET A 84 8.53 -39.84 28.57
CA MET A 84 9.91 -40.16 28.18
C MET A 84 9.98 -40.25 26.67
N GLN A 85 10.83 -39.43 26.08
CA GLN A 85 11.23 -39.49 24.67
C GLN A 85 12.68 -39.92 24.60
N GLU A 86 12.93 -41.07 23.96
CA GLU A 86 14.28 -41.69 23.94
C GLU A 86 14.84 -41.89 25.38
N HIS A 87 15.78 -41.06 25.78
CA HIS A 87 16.44 -41.07 27.09
C HIS A 87 16.12 -39.84 27.95
N ALA A 88 15.28 -38.94 27.50
CA ALA A 88 14.93 -37.71 28.20
C ALA A 88 13.52 -37.76 28.81
N VAL A 89 13.44 -37.38 30.09
CA VAL A 89 12.16 -37.21 30.77
C VAL A 89 11.71 -35.75 30.62
N ILE A 90 10.50 -35.57 30.05
CA ILE A 90 9.90 -34.28 29.75
C ILE A 90 8.72 -34.06 30.68
N ASN A 91 8.66 -32.90 31.34
CA ASN A 91 7.51 -32.47 32.10
C ASN A 91 6.47 -31.84 31.19
N VAL A 92 5.27 -32.39 31.12
CA VAL A 92 4.15 -31.85 30.32
C VAL A 92 3.16 -31.17 31.23
N SER A 93 2.68 -30.00 30.85
CA SER A 93 1.70 -29.22 31.60
C SER A 93 0.60 -28.70 30.69
N PHE A 94 -0.66 -28.90 31.02
CA PHE A 94 -1.82 -28.27 30.38
C PHE A 94 -2.52 -27.34 31.35
N PHE A 95 -2.82 -26.13 30.92
CA PHE A 95 -3.53 -25.15 31.75
C PHE A 95 -5.00 -25.09 31.39
N ASN A 96 -5.85 -25.13 32.44
CA ASN A 96 -7.32 -25.05 32.34
C ASN A 96 -7.97 -26.17 31.49
N GLN A 97 -7.32 -27.32 31.38
CA GLN A 97 -7.79 -28.46 30.60
C GLN A 97 -7.80 -29.77 31.46
N PRO A 98 -8.49 -29.81 32.62
CA PRO A 98 -8.48 -30.97 33.48
C PRO A 98 -9.15 -32.21 32.85
N PHE A 99 -10.01 -32.02 31.85
CA PHE A 99 -10.69 -33.07 31.09
C PHE A 99 -9.75 -33.93 30.25
N LEU A 100 -8.51 -33.48 30.03
CA LEU A 100 -7.50 -34.26 29.31
C LEU A 100 -6.89 -35.38 30.18
N LYS A 101 -7.20 -35.45 31.49
CA LYS A 101 -6.66 -36.46 32.40
C LYS A 101 -6.92 -37.87 31.89
N ASP A 102 -8.14 -38.13 31.43
CA ASP A 102 -8.58 -39.46 30.99
C ASP A 102 -7.91 -39.90 29.65
N LYS A 103 -7.26 -38.98 28.95
CA LYS A 103 -6.51 -39.27 27.73
C LYS A 103 -5.02 -39.56 27.98
N VAL A 104 -4.56 -39.42 29.23
CA VAL A 104 -3.16 -39.65 29.61
C VAL A 104 -3.12 -40.98 30.39
N VAL A 105 -2.77 -42.05 29.69
CA VAL A 105 -2.71 -43.39 30.26
C VAL A 105 -1.25 -43.75 30.52
N LEU A 106 -0.97 -44.23 31.74
CA LEU A 106 0.38 -44.65 32.15
C LEU A 106 0.86 -45.81 31.27
N SER A 107 2.10 -45.78 30.86
CA SER A 107 2.76 -46.75 29.99
C SER A 107 2.20 -46.84 28.57
N GLU A 108 1.42 -45.86 28.14
CA GLU A 108 1.04 -45.70 26.75
C GLU A 108 1.83 -44.57 26.05
N GLU A 109 1.97 -44.71 24.76
CA GLU A 109 2.58 -43.65 23.91
C GLU A 109 1.59 -42.51 23.71
N ILE A 110 2.06 -41.28 23.91
CA ILE A 110 1.28 -40.07 23.73
C ILE A 110 2.06 -39.06 22.87
N ALA A 111 1.37 -38.41 21.94
CA ALA A 111 1.90 -37.29 21.20
C ALA A 111 1.27 -35.97 21.68
N VAL A 112 2.10 -35.01 22.07
CA VAL A 112 1.67 -33.73 22.61
C VAL A 112 2.24 -32.59 21.82
N TYR A 113 1.36 -31.80 21.22
CA TYR A 113 1.70 -30.52 20.62
C TYR A 113 1.69 -29.42 21.68
N GLY A 114 2.74 -28.64 21.76
CA GLY A 114 2.87 -27.60 22.76
C GLY A 114 4.08 -26.70 22.55
N LYS A 115 4.29 -25.80 23.50
CA LYS A 115 5.40 -24.85 23.49
C LYS A 115 6.53 -25.36 24.36
N TRP A 116 7.73 -25.49 23.78
CA TRP A 116 8.92 -25.99 24.46
C TRP A 116 9.57 -24.92 25.34
N ASP A 117 9.96 -25.28 26.55
CA ASP A 117 10.80 -24.49 27.44
C ASP A 117 12.10 -25.26 27.67
N ALA A 118 13.16 -24.85 26.97
CA ALA A 118 14.45 -25.52 27.00
C ALA A 118 15.13 -25.43 28.37
N LYS A 119 14.93 -24.32 29.10
CA LYS A 119 15.54 -24.12 30.45
C LYS A 119 14.95 -25.07 31.48
N ARG A 120 13.64 -25.34 31.41
CA ARG A 120 12.92 -26.21 32.35
C ARG A 120 12.76 -27.64 31.85
N LYS A 121 13.20 -27.93 30.62
CA LYS A 121 12.95 -29.22 29.94
C LYS A 121 11.48 -29.61 30.06
N SER A 122 10.58 -28.69 29.73
CA SER A 122 9.15 -28.87 29.89
C SER A 122 8.37 -28.43 28.64
N LEU A 123 7.29 -29.12 28.37
CA LEU A 123 6.35 -28.82 27.30
C LEU A 123 5.05 -28.25 27.88
N ASN A 124 4.73 -27.02 27.49
CA ASN A 124 3.44 -26.42 27.76
C ASN A 124 2.43 -26.91 26.71
N GLY A 125 1.73 -28.00 27.02
CA GLY A 125 0.83 -28.68 26.09
C GLY A 125 -0.35 -27.79 25.68
N MET A 126 -0.64 -27.81 24.42
CA MET A 126 -1.79 -27.15 23.80
C MET A 126 -2.84 -28.16 23.34
N LYS A 127 -2.40 -29.31 22.79
CA LYS A 127 -3.26 -30.37 22.27
C LYS A 127 -2.60 -31.74 22.49
N ILE A 128 -3.39 -32.75 22.82
CA ILE A 128 -2.99 -34.15 22.72
C ILE A 128 -3.46 -34.66 21.36
N LEU A 129 -2.53 -35.22 20.58
CA LEU A 129 -2.80 -35.78 19.28
C LEU A 129 -3.21 -37.26 19.40
N ALA A 130 -4.08 -37.73 18.50
CA ALA A 130 -4.49 -39.12 18.50
C ALA A 130 -3.34 -40.02 18.07
N SER A 131 -3.14 -41.14 18.77
CA SER A 131 -2.01 -42.06 18.56
C SER A 131 -2.12 -42.97 17.33
N LYS A 132 -3.20 -42.91 16.54
CA LYS A 132 -3.36 -43.72 15.32
C LYS A 132 -4.25 -43.02 14.28
N GLY A 133 -3.73 -42.74 13.09
CA GLY A 133 -4.48 -42.73 11.86
C GLY A 133 -4.74 -41.41 11.15
N ASP A 134 -4.63 -40.25 11.78
CA ASP A 134 -4.74 -38.99 11.08
C ASP A 134 -3.35 -38.36 10.96
N ASN A 135 -2.72 -38.57 9.80
CA ASN A 135 -1.50 -37.87 9.37
C ASN A 135 -1.85 -36.38 9.09
N GLU A 136 -2.27 -35.65 10.10
CA GLU A 136 -2.40 -34.19 10.02
C GLU A 136 -1.09 -33.57 10.49
N ASP A 137 -0.01 -33.73 9.69
CA ASP A 137 1.27 -33.07 9.98
C ASP A 137 1.14 -31.54 9.96
N PHE A 138 0.10 -31.04 9.30
CA PHE A 138 -0.22 -29.62 9.17
C PHE A 138 -1.69 -29.38 9.50
N ALA A 139 -1.98 -28.83 10.69
CA ALA A 139 -3.34 -28.47 11.07
C ALA A 139 -3.70 -27.07 10.56
N PRO A 140 -4.73 -26.92 9.72
CA PRO A 140 -5.15 -25.63 9.23
C PRO A 140 -5.75 -24.77 10.34
N ILE A 141 -5.42 -23.49 10.39
CA ILE A 141 -5.98 -22.51 11.33
C ILE A 141 -6.77 -21.46 10.56
N TYR A 142 -8.08 -21.40 10.82
CA TYR A 142 -9.00 -20.46 10.17
C TYR A 142 -9.36 -19.29 11.09
N HIS A 143 -9.74 -18.18 10.49
CA HIS A 143 -10.40 -17.13 11.23
C HIS A 143 -11.78 -17.62 11.67
N VAL A 144 -11.99 -17.71 12.96
CA VAL A 144 -13.27 -18.15 13.56
C VAL A 144 -13.75 -17.14 14.58
N ASN A 145 -15.05 -17.10 14.82
CA ASN A 145 -15.68 -16.29 15.85
C ASN A 145 -16.10 -17.15 17.07
N LYS A 146 -16.71 -16.53 18.08
CA LYS A 146 -17.18 -17.25 19.29
C LYS A 146 -18.29 -18.27 19.02
N LYS A 147 -18.97 -18.18 17.86
CA LYS A 147 -20.13 -19.01 17.50
C LYS A 147 -19.75 -20.24 16.66
N VAL A 148 -18.65 -20.17 15.90
CA VAL A 148 -18.16 -21.25 15.03
C VAL A 148 -16.83 -21.77 15.57
N ARG A 149 -16.76 -23.07 15.88
CA ARG A 149 -15.54 -23.72 16.37
C ARG A 149 -14.65 -24.13 15.18
N GLN A 150 -13.35 -24.03 15.36
CA GLN A 150 -12.33 -24.49 14.40
C GLN A 150 -12.60 -25.93 13.91
N SER A 151 -12.79 -26.89 14.82
CA SER A 151 -13.03 -28.28 14.47
C SER A 151 -14.31 -28.50 13.66
N THR A 152 -15.35 -27.71 13.93
CA THR A 152 -16.59 -27.76 13.15
C THR A 152 -16.37 -27.30 11.72
N LEU A 153 -15.62 -26.22 11.54
CA LEU A 153 -15.32 -25.70 10.21
C LEU A 153 -14.48 -26.69 9.39
N VAL A 154 -13.44 -27.27 10.01
CA VAL A 154 -12.62 -28.32 9.38
C VAL A 154 -13.48 -29.50 8.91
N GLN A 155 -14.38 -29.97 9.76
CA GLN A 155 -15.27 -31.09 9.40
C GLN A 155 -16.22 -30.75 8.26
N LEU A 156 -16.82 -29.54 8.29
CA LEU A 156 -17.72 -29.09 7.22
C LEU A 156 -16.99 -28.98 5.87
N ILE A 157 -15.74 -28.48 5.88
CA ILE A 157 -14.93 -28.41 4.67
C ILE A 157 -14.65 -29.81 4.12
N ARG A 158 -14.30 -30.80 4.97
CA ARG A 158 -14.10 -32.18 4.53
C ARG A 158 -15.38 -32.75 3.89
N THR A 159 -16.52 -32.62 4.57
CA THR A 159 -17.82 -33.07 4.05
C THR A 159 -18.15 -32.38 2.72
N ALA A 160 -17.89 -31.09 2.60
CA ALA A 160 -18.10 -30.35 1.35
C ALA A 160 -17.23 -30.89 0.21
N PHE A 161 -15.96 -31.24 0.47
CA PHE A 161 -15.11 -31.87 -0.53
C PHE A 161 -15.55 -33.28 -0.91
N GLU A 162 -16.02 -34.09 0.06
CA GLU A 162 -16.54 -35.43 -0.19
C GLU A 162 -17.78 -35.40 -1.10
N GLU A 163 -18.71 -34.48 -0.86
CA GLU A 163 -19.99 -34.41 -1.58
C GLU A 163 -19.89 -33.59 -2.89
N TYR A 164 -19.15 -32.48 -2.88
CA TYR A 164 -19.11 -31.48 -3.97
C TYR A 164 -17.77 -31.41 -4.70
N GLY A 165 -16.73 -32.08 -4.22
CA GLY A 165 -15.40 -31.99 -4.82
C GLY A 165 -15.30 -32.49 -6.26
N SER A 166 -16.22 -33.36 -6.73
CA SER A 166 -16.31 -33.78 -8.11
C SER A 166 -16.90 -32.72 -9.06
N LEU A 167 -17.57 -31.71 -8.49
CA LEU A 167 -18.20 -30.60 -9.21
C LEU A 167 -17.27 -29.38 -9.35
N ILE A 168 -16.07 -29.46 -8.78
CA ILE A 168 -15.08 -28.39 -8.93
C ILE A 168 -14.51 -28.44 -10.33
N GLU A 169 -14.92 -27.48 -11.15
CA GLU A 169 -14.45 -27.34 -12.53
C GLU A 169 -13.10 -26.62 -12.60
N GLU A 170 -12.25 -27.04 -13.56
CA GLU A 170 -11.02 -26.32 -13.90
C GLU A 170 -11.38 -25.08 -14.72
N ILE A 171 -10.91 -23.92 -14.29
CA ILE A 171 -11.20 -22.64 -14.95
C ILE A 171 -10.02 -22.08 -15.74
N LEU A 172 -8.80 -22.60 -15.50
CA LEU A 172 -7.64 -22.20 -16.28
C LEU A 172 -7.49 -23.10 -17.51
N PRO A 173 -7.12 -22.54 -18.67
CA PRO A 173 -6.76 -23.32 -19.85
C PRO A 173 -5.61 -24.31 -19.57
N ASN A 174 -5.70 -25.51 -20.16
CA ASN A 174 -4.71 -26.57 -19.94
C ASN A 174 -3.29 -26.17 -20.33
N ASP A 175 -3.13 -25.39 -21.41
CA ASP A 175 -1.83 -24.87 -21.85
C ASP A 175 -1.16 -23.97 -20.78
N LEU A 176 -1.94 -23.25 -19.97
CA LEU A 176 -1.42 -22.47 -18.84
C LEU A 176 -1.01 -23.38 -17.68
N LEU A 177 -1.80 -24.41 -17.38
CA LEU A 177 -1.47 -25.38 -16.34
C LEU A 177 -0.13 -26.07 -16.64
N GLU A 178 0.05 -26.54 -17.85
CA GLU A 178 1.29 -27.20 -18.30
C GLU A 178 2.47 -26.22 -18.31
N LYS A 179 2.31 -25.07 -18.98
CA LYS A 179 3.36 -24.05 -19.12
C LYS A 179 3.94 -23.59 -17.79
N TYR A 180 3.06 -23.36 -16.82
CA TYR A 180 3.45 -22.86 -15.50
C TYR A 180 3.55 -23.96 -14.44
N ARG A 181 3.34 -25.22 -14.80
CA ARG A 181 3.37 -26.39 -13.90
C ARG A 181 2.52 -26.13 -12.65
N LEU A 182 1.25 -25.83 -12.88
CA LEU A 182 0.29 -25.56 -11.82
C LEU A 182 -0.50 -26.84 -11.50
N MET A 183 -0.86 -27.00 -10.23
CA MET A 183 -1.81 -28.02 -9.78
C MET A 183 -3.19 -27.78 -10.41
N SER A 184 -4.01 -28.84 -10.55
CA SER A 184 -5.42 -28.67 -10.89
C SER A 184 -6.16 -27.87 -9.80
N ARG A 185 -7.26 -27.21 -10.15
CA ARG A 185 -8.05 -26.41 -9.20
C ARG A 185 -8.50 -27.23 -7.99
N LYS A 186 -9.03 -28.43 -8.23
CA LYS A 186 -9.51 -29.34 -7.16
C LYS A 186 -8.38 -29.75 -6.23
N GLU A 187 -7.24 -30.18 -6.75
CA GLU A 187 -6.08 -30.58 -5.95
C GLU A 187 -5.54 -29.39 -5.14
N ALA A 188 -5.42 -28.23 -5.75
CA ALA A 188 -4.95 -27.03 -5.06
C ALA A 188 -5.89 -26.60 -3.95
N MET A 189 -7.20 -26.58 -4.19
CA MET A 189 -8.20 -26.26 -3.16
C MET A 189 -8.13 -27.23 -1.99
N TRP A 190 -7.99 -28.55 -2.26
CA TRP A 190 -7.80 -29.54 -1.19
C TRP A 190 -6.52 -29.30 -0.42
N ALA A 191 -5.39 -29.15 -1.10
CA ALA A 191 -4.08 -28.97 -0.50
C ALA A 191 -3.93 -27.61 0.24
N MET A 192 -4.74 -26.61 -0.11
CA MET A 192 -4.85 -25.37 0.69
C MET A 192 -5.49 -25.60 2.06
N HIS A 193 -6.32 -26.62 2.22
CA HIS A 193 -6.93 -26.99 3.49
C HIS A 193 -6.15 -28.06 4.23
N PHE A 194 -5.70 -29.09 3.52
CA PHE A 194 -5.12 -30.31 4.08
C PHE A 194 -3.86 -30.74 3.32
N PRO A 195 -2.78 -29.91 3.38
CA PRO A 195 -1.53 -30.26 2.71
C PRO A 195 -0.85 -31.45 3.39
N SER A 196 -0.30 -32.37 2.61
CA SER A 196 0.45 -33.51 3.12
C SER A 196 1.90 -33.15 3.51
N ASN A 197 2.42 -32.05 2.97
CA ASN A 197 3.78 -31.57 3.22
C ASN A 197 3.88 -30.06 2.88
N PRO A 198 4.97 -29.37 3.31
CA PRO A 198 5.15 -27.93 3.05
C PRO A 198 5.23 -27.58 1.57
N GLU A 199 5.80 -28.47 0.75
CA GLU A 199 5.94 -28.25 -0.70
C GLU A 199 4.56 -28.25 -1.38
N GLU A 200 3.71 -29.21 -1.04
CA GLU A 200 2.32 -29.27 -1.54
C GLU A 200 1.53 -28.00 -1.16
N SER A 201 1.67 -27.53 0.10
CA SER A 201 1.07 -26.28 0.54
C SER A 201 1.56 -25.07 -0.28
N HIS A 202 2.87 -25.03 -0.57
CA HIS A 202 3.45 -23.99 -1.39
C HIS A 202 2.93 -24.00 -2.84
N GLN A 203 2.84 -25.19 -3.44
CA GLN A 203 2.31 -25.35 -4.80
C GLN A 203 0.82 -25.02 -4.88
N ALA A 204 0.04 -25.43 -3.88
CA ALA A 204 -1.38 -25.09 -3.79
C ALA A 204 -1.58 -23.57 -3.68
N LYS A 205 -0.85 -22.91 -2.78
CA LYS A 205 -0.88 -21.45 -2.63
C LYS A 205 -0.48 -20.75 -3.92
N ARG A 206 0.59 -21.22 -4.59
CA ARG A 206 1.03 -20.69 -5.87
C ARG A 206 -0.08 -20.77 -6.93
N ARG A 207 -0.80 -21.90 -7.00
CA ARG A 207 -1.91 -22.09 -7.93
C ARG A 207 -3.08 -21.15 -7.63
N VAL A 208 -3.49 -21.02 -6.36
CA VAL A 208 -4.60 -20.15 -5.97
C VAL A 208 -4.25 -18.69 -6.24
N VAL A 209 -3.06 -18.22 -5.86
CA VAL A 209 -2.59 -16.86 -6.13
C VAL A 209 -2.56 -16.59 -7.65
N PHE A 210 -2.06 -17.54 -8.45
CA PHE A 210 -2.06 -17.40 -9.91
C PHE A 210 -3.48 -17.24 -10.46
N GLU A 211 -4.42 -18.08 -10.02
CA GLU A 211 -5.83 -18.03 -10.42
C GLU A 211 -6.47 -16.68 -10.09
N GLU A 212 -6.34 -16.22 -8.86
CA GLU A 212 -6.92 -14.95 -8.41
C GLU A 212 -6.39 -13.77 -9.24
N PHE A 213 -5.07 -13.69 -9.44
CA PHE A 213 -4.48 -12.63 -10.25
C PHE A 213 -4.83 -12.75 -11.74
N PHE A 214 -4.92 -13.96 -12.27
CA PHE A 214 -5.30 -14.17 -13.66
C PHE A 214 -6.73 -13.71 -13.93
N LEU A 215 -7.68 -14.11 -13.08
CA LEU A 215 -9.07 -13.68 -13.19
C LEU A 215 -9.22 -12.17 -12.99
N PHE A 216 -8.49 -11.62 -12.03
CA PHE A 216 -8.45 -10.17 -11.82
C PHE A 216 -7.95 -9.44 -13.07
N GLN A 217 -6.85 -9.92 -13.67
CA GLN A 217 -6.29 -9.33 -14.89
C GLN A 217 -7.23 -9.48 -16.10
N LEU A 218 -7.90 -10.63 -16.26
CA LEU A 218 -8.91 -10.80 -17.29
C LEU A 218 -10.05 -9.79 -17.16
N LYS A 219 -10.54 -9.60 -15.94
CA LYS A 219 -11.59 -8.61 -15.66
C LYS A 219 -11.12 -7.19 -16.00
N MET A 220 -9.91 -6.82 -15.58
CA MET A 220 -9.32 -5.51 -15.89
C MET A 220 -9.13 -5.30 -17.38
N GLN A 221 -8.62 -6.29 -18.10
CA GLN A 221 -8.47 -6.23 -19.56
C GLN A 221 -9.83 -6.16 -20.28
N GLY A 222 -10.83 -6.85 -19.76
CA GLY A 222 -12.21 -6.77 -20.25
C GLY A 222 -12.77 -5.35 -20.13
N LEU A 223 -12.66 -4.74 -18.95
CA LEU A 223 -13.09 -3.36 -18.70
C LEU A 223 -12.35 -2.38 -19.61
N LYS A 224 -11.02 -2.50 -19.71
CA LYS A 224 -10.19 -1.67 -20.59
C LYS A 224 -10.60 -1.80 -22.06
N LYS A 225 -10.92 -3.01 -22.52
CA LYS A 225 -11.37 -3.26 -23.89
C LYS A 225 -12.75 -2.62 -24.14
N GLN A 226 -13.65 -2.70 -23.16
CA GLN A 226 -14.98 -2.10 -23.22
C GLN A 226 -14.91 -0.56 -23.25
N GLU A 227 -14.11 0.07 -22.39
CA GLU A 227 -13.88 1.52 -22.40
C GLU A 227 -13.23 2.01 -23.70
N LYS A 228 -12.24 1.24 -24.22
CA LYS A 228 -11.58 1.57 -25.50
C LYS A 228 -12.48 1.32 -26.73
N ALA A 229 -13.49 0.48 -26.63
CA ALA A 229 -14.47 0.25 -27.71
C ALA A 229 -15.47 1.40 -27.84
N GLU A 230 -15.75 2.09 -26.74
CA GLU A 230 -16.53 3.33 -26.78
C GLU A 230 -15.65 4.43 -27.42
N LYS A 231 -15.85 4.70 -28.71
CA LYS A 231 -15.19 5.81 -29.45
C LYS A 231 -15.70 7.18 -29.01
N ASN A 232 -15.77 7.44 -27.72
CA ASN A 232 -16.34 8.65 -27.14
C ASN A 232 -15.28 9.64 -26.66
N GLY A 233 -14.00 9.44 -27.02
CA GLY A 233 -12.90 10.35 -26.69
C GLY A 233 -12.89 11.57 -27.61
N LEU A 234 -12.39 12.68 -27.07
CA LEU A 234 -12.11 13.86 -27.84
C LEU A 234 -10.79 13.66 -28.61
N ALA A 235 -10.83 13.61 -29.94
CA ALA A 235 -9.62 13.60 -30.73
C ALA A 235 -9.02 15.03 -30.76
N ILE A 236 -8.08 15.31 -29.87
CA ILE A 236 -7.42 16.60 -29.72
C ILE A 236 -6.38 16.77 -30.85
N GLN A 237 -6.78 17.42 -31.92
CA GLN A 237 -5.91 17.67 -33.08
C GLN A 237 -5.05 18.92 -32.83
N TYR A 238 -4.01 18.76 -32.04
CA TYR A 238 -3.09 19.83 -31.67
C TYR A 238 -2.19 20.27 -32.83
N ASP A 239 -1.74 21.52 -32.79
CA ASP A 239 -0.80 22.09 -33.74
C ASP A 239 0.62 21.57 -33.47
N VAL A 240 1.10 20.73 -34.39
CA VAL A 240 2.43 20.07 -34.27
C VAL A 240 3.58 21.07 -34.34
N ASP A 241 3.46 22.12 -35.19
CA ASP A 241 4.55 23.07 -35.39
C ASP A 241 4.69 24.03 -34.21
N ARG A 242 3.57 24.49 -33.66
CA ARG A 242 3.55 25.24 -32.40
C ARG A 242 4.12 24.41 -31.24
N LEU A 243 3.76 23.12 -31.16
CA LEU A 243 4.26 22.24 -30.11
C LEU A 243 5.78 21.99 -30.25
N LYS A 244 6.28 21.81 -31.45
CA LYS A 244 7.73 21.70 -31.70
C LYS A 244 8.48 23.00 -31.34
N THR A 245 7.93 24.14 -31.70
CA THR A 245 8.52 25.45 -31.34
C THR A 245 8.59 25.60 -29.84
N PHE A 246 7.53 25.24 -29.11
CA PHE A 246 7.51 25.25 -27.65
C PHE A 246 8.58 24.32 -27.05
N THR A 247 8.66 23.08 -27.53
CA THR A 247 9.62 22.09 -26.97
C THR A 247 11.07 22.46 -27.30
N GLN A 248 11.35 23.11 -28.43
CA GLN A 248 12.68 23.61 -28.78
C GLN A 248 13.06 24.88 -28.00
N GLY A 249 12.10 25.66 -27.58
CA GLY A 249 12.28 26.88 -26.78
C GLY A 249 12.47 26.63 -25.28
N LEU A 250 12.39 25.37 -24.81
CA LEU A 250 12.60 25.05 -23.39
C LEU A 250 14.05 25.39 -22.97
N PRO A 251 14.26 25.88 -21.73
CA PRO A 251 15.59 26.28 -21.25
C PRO A 251 16.52 25.09 -20.95
N PHE A 252 16.11 23.89 -21.26
CA PHE A 252 16.84 22.63 -21.07
C PHE A 252 16.41 21.60 -22.11
N GLU A 253 17.27 20.62 -22.35
CA GLU A 253 16.94 19.49 -23.22
C GLU A 253 16.13 18.43 -22.47
N LEU A 254 15.11 17.90 -23.14
CA LEU A 254 14.34 16.75 -22.61
C LEU A 254 15.19 15.48 -22.66
N THR A 255 15.13 14.67 -21.60
CA THR A 255 15.74 13.33 -21.58
C THR A 255 15.07 12.38 -22.59
N GLY A 256 15.74 11.28 -22.91
CA GLY A 256 15.18 10.26 -23.79
C GLY A 256 13.84 9.70 -23.28
N ALA A 257 13.74 9.44 -21.96
CA ALA A 257 12.52 8.99 -21.32
C ALA A 257 11.40 10.03 -21.39
N GLN A 258 11.71 11.31 -21.14
CA GLN A 258 10.72 12.40 -21.24
C GLN A 258 10.20 12.55 -22.69
N LYS A 259 11.06 12.50 -23.71
CA LYS A 259 10.66 12.52 -25.12
C LYS A 259 9.74 11.36 -25.48
N LYS A 260 10.10 10.14 -25.03
CA LYS A 260 9.29 8.95 -25.26
C LYS A 260 7.90 9.08 -24.66
N VAL A 261 7.82 9.44 -23.37
CA VAL A 261 6.55 9.58 -22.64
C VAL A 261 5.69 10.69 -23.23
N THR A 262 6.29 11.83 -23.58
CA THR A 262 5.59 12.93 -24.28
C THR A 262 4.97 12.46 -25.59
N ASN A 263 5.70 11.67 -26.38
CA ASN A 263 5.17 11.10 -27.62
C ASN A 263 4.02 10.12 -27.38
N GLU A 264 4.07 9.31 -26.31
CA GLU A 264 2.98 8.41 -25.92
C GLU A 264 1.72 9.20 -25.58
N ILE A 265 1.82 10.24 -24.74
CA ILE A 265 0.71 11.11 -24.35
C ILE A 265 0.13 11.86 -25.56
N CYS A 266 1.00 12.45 -26.39
CA CYS A 266 0.58 13.19 -27.60
C CYS A 266 -0.13 12.29 -28.63
N ARG A 267 0.26 11.01 -28.71
CA ARG A 267 -0.43 10.02 -29.55
C ARG A 267 -1.81 9.70 -29.01
N ASP A 268 -1.94 9.56 -27.68
CA ASP A 268 -3.23 9.30 -27.05
C ASP A 268 -4.18 10.48 -27.22
N LEU A 269 -3.72 11.73 -27.03
CA LEU A 269 -4.53 12.94 -27.24
C LEU A 269 -5.13 13.02 -28.66
N ARG A 270 -4.39 12.60 -29.68
CA ARG A 270 -4.89 12.57 -31.08
C ARG A 270 -5.80 11.39 -31.38
N SER A 271 -5.86 10.41 -30.48
CA SER A 271 -6.70 9.22 -30.66
C SER A 271 -8.18 9.59 -30.45
N PRO A 272 -9.13 8.97 -31.19
CA PRO A 272 -10.54 9.10 -30.90
C PRO A 272 -10.98 8.31 -29.64
N LYS A 273 -10.02 7.73 -28.93
CA LYS A 273 -10.24 6.97 -27.70
C LYS A 273 -9.87 7.84 -26.52
N HIS A 274 -10.63 7.69 -25.46
CA HIS A 274 -10.39 8.40 -24.22
C HIS A 274 -9.06 7.98 -23.58
N MET A 275 -8.17 8.93 -23.33
CA MET A 275 -6.91 8.68 -22.63
C MET A 275 -7.14 8.53 -21.13
N GLN A 276 -6.67 7.43 -20.57
CA GLN A 276 -6.47 7.27 -19.12
C GLN A 276 -5.05 6.74 -18.92
N ARG A 277 -4.13 7.62 -18.58
CA ARG A 277 -2.70 7.28 -18.49
C ARG A 277 -2.12 7.66 -17.15
N LEU A 278 -1.32 6.75 -16.58
CA LEU A 278 -0.50 6.97 -15.40
C LEU A 278 0.93 7.32 -15.83
N LEU A 279 1.37 8.53 -15.50
CA LEU A 279 2.75 8.99 -15.65
C LEU A 279 3.48 8.80 -14.33
N GLN A 280 4.37 7.83 -14.30
CA GLN A 280 5.22 7.55 -13.14
C GLN A 280 6.63 8.08 -13.38
N GLY A 281 7.20 8.72 -12.38
CA GLY A 281 8.58 9.15 -12.41
C GLY A 281 9.00 9.65 -11.05
N ASP A 282 10.27 9.50 -10.71
CA ASP A 282 10.80 9.95 -9.44
C ASP A 282 10.61 11.45 -9.22
N VAL A 283 10.75 11.90 -7.99
CA VAL A 283 10.72 13.33 -7.67
C VAL A 283 11.87 14.03 -8.42
N GLY A 284 11.51 15.07 -9.19
CA GLY A 284 12.48 15.80 -10.02
C GLY A 284 12.83 15.15 -11.37
N SER A 285 12.14 14.06 -11.78
CA SER A 285 12.30 13.45 -13.10
C SER A 285 11.75 14.32 -14.26
N GLY A 286 11.09 15.44 -13.93
CA GLY A 286 10.53 16.36 -14.92
C GLY A 286 9.11 16.02 -15.36
N LYS A 287 8.30 15.38 -14.52
CA LYS A 287 6.87 15.15 -14.79
C LYS A 287 6.12 16.45 -15.13
N THR A 288 6.46 17.55 -14.45
CA THR A 288 5.83 18.87 -14.66
C THR A 288 6.04 19.40 -16.08
N VAL A 289 7.22 19.22 -16.68
CA VAL A 289 7.44 19.66 -18.05
C VAL A 289 6.66 18.81 -19.06
N VAL A 290 6.53 17.50 -18.82
CA VAL A 290 5.69 16.62 -19.64
C VAL A 290 4.22 17.04 -19.53
N ALA A 291 3.75 17.37 -18.33
CA ALA A 291 2.42 17.93 -18.11
C ALA A 291 2.21 19.26 -18.84
N ALA A 292 3.18 20.16 -18.78
CA ALA A 292 3.14 21.45 -19.50
C ALA A 292 3.01 21.25 -21.02
N ILE A 293 3.79 20.32 -21.60
CA ILE A 293 3.71 20.00 -23.02
C ILE A 293 2.34 19.46 -23.40
N ALA A 294 1.75 18.57 -22.59
CA ALA A 294 0.42 18.01 -22.82
C ALA A 294 -0.68 19.09 -22.72
N LEU A 295 -0.60 19.98 -21.72
CA LEU A 295 -1.53 21.10 -21.57
C LEU A 295 -1.42 22.08 -22.74
N TYR A 296 -0.20 22.41 -23.17
CA TYR A 296 0.03 23.27 -24.31
C TYR A 296 -0.52 22.68 -25.62
N ALA A 297 -0.27 21.38 -25.84
CA ALA A 297 -0.84 20.65 -26.97
C ALA A 297 -2.38 20.77 -26.98
N THR A 298 -3.02 20.54 -25.84
CA THR A 298 -4.47 20.64 -25.68
C THR A 298 -5.00 22.05 -26.01
N MET A 299 -4.32 23.07 -25.51
CA MET A 299 -4.67 24.48 -25.77
C MET A 299 -4.53 24.83 -27.26
N THR A 300 -3.49 24.36 -27.96
CA THR A 300 -3.34 24.62 -29.40
C THR A 300 -4.45 24.05 -30.27
N ALA A 301 -5.18 23.07 -29.77
CA ALA A 301 -6.37 22.49 -30.41
C ALA A 301 -7.68 23.22 -30.02
N GLY A 302 -7.62 24.29 -29.25
CA GLY A 302 -8.78 25.06 -28.80
C GLY A 302 -9.51 24.49 -27.58
N PHE A 303 -8.90 23.52 -26.87
CA PHE A 303 -9.46 22.95 -25.65
C PHE A 303 -8.78 23.52 -24.41
N GLN A 304 -9.52 23.56 -23.31
CA GLN A 304 -9.01 23.95 -22.00
C GLN A 304 -8.33 22.77 -21.30
N GLY A 305 -7.29 23.06 -20.51
CA GLY A 305 -6.59 22.10 -19.66
C GLY A 305 -6.76 22.44 -18.18
N ALA A 306 -6.84 21.41 -17.33
CA ALA A 306 -6.88 21.56 -15.88
C ALA A 306 -5.76 20.75 -15.22
N LEU A 307 -5.00 21.38 -14.31
CA LEU A 307 -4.03 20.70 -13.45
C LEU A 307 -4.53 20.73 -12.01
N MET A 308 -4.79 19.56 -11.47
CA MET A 308 -5.32 19.38 -10.13
C MET A 308 -4.26 18.82 -9.20
N VAL A 309 -4.12 19.44 -8.05
CA VAL A 309 -3.14 19.08 -7.03
C VAL A 309 -3.79 19.01 -5.64
N PRO A 310 -3.21 18.28 -4.68
CA PRO A 310 -3.84 18.05 -3.38
C PRO A 310 -3.85 19.28 -2.46
N THR A 311 -2.91 20.21 -2.59
CA THR A 311 -2.76 21.36 -1.69
C THR A 311 -2.61 22.68 -2.42
N GLU A 312 -2.91 23.79 -1.73
CA GLU A 312 -2.83 25.13 -2.29
C GLU A 312 -1.39 25.55 -2.59
N ILE A 313 -0.45 25.16 -1.72
CA ILE A 313 0.98 25.43 -1.90
C ILE A 313 1.48 24.76 -3.18
N LEU A 314 1.10 23.50 -3.41
CA LEU A 314 1.44 22.79 -4.65
C LEU A 314 0.79 23.44 -5.88
N ALA A 315 -0.45 23.90 -5.75
CA ALA A 315 -1.14 24.59 -6.83
C ALA A 315 -0.38 25.87 -7.23
N GLN A 316 0.03 26.66 -6.24
CA GLN A 316 0.82 27.87 -6.47
C GLN A 316 2.19 27.55 -7.08
N GLN A 317 2.88 26.52 -6.60
CA GLN A 317 4.18 26.11 -7.13
C GLN A 317 4.09 25.61 -8.57
N HIS A 318 3.07 24.81 -8.89
CA HIS A 318 2.84 24.38 -10.28
C HIS A 318 2.48 25.57 -11.19
N MET A 319 1.67 26.51 -10.67
CA MET A 319 1.33 27.73 -11.39
C MET A 319 2.58 28.55 -11.74
N GLU A 320 3.44 28.82 -10.76
CA GLU A 320 4.71 29.52 -10.96
C GLU A 320 5.58 28.81 -12.02
N SER A 321 5.69 27.48 -11.93
CA SER A 321 6.46 26.68 -12.89
C SER A 321 5.87 26.71 -14.30
N LEU A 322 4.55 26.62 -14.43
CA LEU A 322 3.88 26.69 -15.72
C LEU A 322 3.97 28.10 -16.33
N GLN A 323 3.81 29.14 -15.53
CA GLN A 323 3.95 30.53 -15.98
C GLN A 323 5.35 30.78 -16.56
N GLN A 324 6.42 30.34 -15.87
CA GLN A 324 7.79 30.45 -16.38
C GLN A 324 7.98 29.77 -17.74
N LEU A 325 7.34 28.60 -17.96
CA LEU A 325 7.42 27.88 -19.22
C LEU A 325 6.59 28.54 -20.33
N PHE A 326 5.47 29.18 -19.97
CA PHE A 326 4.52 29.76 -20.91
C PHE A 326 4.69 31.27 -21.11
N ASP A 327 5.52 31.96 -20.30
CA ASP A 327 5.75 33.41 -20.38
C ASP A 327 6.05 33.94 -21.79
N PRO A 328 6.85 33.23 -22.60
CA PRO A 328 7.10 33.67 -23.99
C PRO A 328 5.92 33.38 -24.95
N LEU A 329 4.83 32.79 -24.45
CA LEU A 329 3.69 32.34 -25.24
C LEU A 329 2.41 33.01 -24.78
N GLU A 330 1.47 33.25 -25.68
CA GLU A 330 0.15 33.79 -25.33
C GLU A 330 -0.76 32.69 -24.74
N VAL A 331 -0.44 32.24 -23.51
CA VAL A 331 -1.25 31.24 -22.76
C VAL A 331 -1.84 31.91 -21.55
N ARG A 332 -3.17 31.89 -21.45
CA ARG A 332 -3.89 32.47 -20.30
C ARG A 332 -4.08 31.41 -19.22
N THR A 333 -3.42 31.61 -18.10
CA THR A 333 -3.45 30.70 -16.96
C THR A 333 -4.17 31.32 -15.77
N ALA A 334 -4.87 30.49 -14.97
CA ALA A 334 -5.51 30.92 -13.73
C ALA A 334 -5.27 29.92 -12.58
N LEU A 335 -5.24 30.46 -11.36
CA LEU A 335 -5.14 29.67 -10.12
C LEU A 335 -6.47 29.70 -9.37
N LEU A 336 -7.06 28.52 -9.11
CA LEU A 336 -8.32 28.38 -8.37
C LEU A 336 -8.16 27.44 -7.18
N THR A 337 -8.17 28.01 -5.98
CA THR A 337 -8.02 27.28 -4.71
C THR A 337 -9.15 27.63 -3.74
N GLY A 338 -9.18 27.00 -2.56
CA GLY A 338 -10.14 27.30 -1.52
C GLY A 338 -9.97 28.71 -0.92
N SER A 339 -8.73 29.24 -0.96
CA SER A 339 -8.38 30.58 -0.44
C SER A 339 -8.60 31.72 -1.47
N THR A 340 -8.93 31.40 -2.73
CA THR A 340 -9.21 32.42 -3.76
C THR A 340 -10.34 33.33 -3.32
N LYS A 341 -10.10 34.66 -3.31
CA LYS A 341 -11.06 35.67 -2.86
C LYS A 341 -12.35 35.62 -3.70
N THR A 342 -13.50 35.83 -3.09
CA THR A 342 -14.81 35.69 -3.73
C THR A 342 -14.96 36.48 -5.04
N LYS A 343 -14.41 37.70 -5.11
CA LYS A 343 -14.46 38.53 -6.31
C LYS A 343 -13.62 37.96 -7.44
N GLU A 344 -12.42 37.53 -7.13
CA GLU A 344 -11.47 36.91 -8.06
C GLU A 344 -12.00 35.54 -8.53
N ARG A 345 -12.51 34.71 -7.60
CA ARG A 345 -13.14 33.44 -7.92
C ARG A 345 -14.25 33.61 -8.94
N ARG A 346 -15.14 34.60 -8.75
CA ARG A 346 -16.24 34.85 -9.67
C ARG A 346 -15.75 35.18 -11.08
N LEU A 347 -14.72 36.03 -11.19
CA LEU A 347 -14.11 36.38 -12.46
C LEU A 347 -13.50 35.16 -13.15
N ILE A 348 -12.70 34.37 -12.43
CA ILE A 348 -12.11 33.12 -12.95
C ILE A 348 -13.19 32.17 -13.46
N LEU A 349 -14.30 32.00 -12.72
CA LEU A 349 -15.39 31.13 -13.14
C LEU A 349 -16.10 31.61 -14.42
N GLU A 350 -16.28 32.93 -14.57
CA GLU A 350 -16.84 33.53 -15.77
C GLU A 350 -15.90 33.34 -16.98
N GLU A 351 -14.61 33.61 -16.81
CA GLU A 351 -13.58 33.45 -17.85
C GLU A 351 -13.37 32.00 -18.27
N LEU A 352 -13.46 31.03 -17.30
CA LEU A 352 -13.44 29.60 -17.62
C LEU A 352 -14.66 29.18 -18.45
N ALA A 353 -15.84 29.63 -18.07
CA ALA A 353 -17.07 29.30 -18.78
C ALA A 353 -17.11 29.90 -20.19
N ASN A 354 -16.49 31.05 -20.40
CA ASN A 354 -16.41 31.74 -21.70
C ASN A 354 -15.24 31.24 -22.58
N GLY A 355 -14.32 30.40 -22.04
CA GLY A 355 -13.14 29.93 -22.78
C GLY A 355 -12.02 30.95 -22.85
N GLU A 356 -12.03 31.97 -21.98
CA GLU A 356 -10.98 32.98 -21.94
C GLU A 356 -9.73 32.52 -21.18
N ILE A 357 -9.84 31.53 -20.30
CA ILE A 357 -8.74 30.85 -19.63
C ILE A 357 -8.44 29.56 -20.38
N ASP A 358 -7.17 29.38 -20.78
CA ASP A 358 -6.70 28.19 -21.50
C ASP A 358 -6.33 27.05 -20.53
N ILE A 359 -5.65 27.39 -19.43
CA ILE A 359 -5.16 26.42 -18.44
C ILE A 359 -5.48 26.91 -17.03
N VAL A 360 -6.12 26.05 -16.26
CA VAL A 360 -6.39 26.32 -14.84
C VAL A 360 -5.63 25.35 -13.95
N VAL A 361 -4.98 25.87 -12.92
CA VAL A 361 -4.33 25.11 -11.87
C VAL A 361 -5.14 25.27 -10.59
N GLY A 362 -5.33 24.21 -9.85
CA GLY A 362 -6.05 24.33 -8.58
C GLY A 362 -6.12 23.05 -7.77
N THR A 363 -6.85 23.14 -6.67
CA THR A 363 -7.13 22.00 -5.78
C THR A 363 -8.46 21.35 -6.15
N HIS A 364 -9.04 20.57 -5.23
CA HIS A 364 -10.40 20.04 -5.37
C HIS A 364 -11.47 21.09 -5.64
N ALA A 365 -11.16 22.40 -5.49
CA ALA A 365 -12.03 23.49 -5.88
C ALA A 365 -12.43 23.45 -7.35
N LEU A 366 -11.60 22.88 -8.23
CA LEU A 366 -11.85 22.75 -9.68
C LEU A 366 -13.01 21.80 -10.03
N ILE A 367 -13.38 20.89 -9.14
CA ILE A 367 -14.45 19.92 -9.37
C ILE A 367 -15.75 20.25 -8.62
N GLN A 368 -15.82 21.40 -7.94
CA GLN A 368 -17.05 21.87 -7.29
C GLN A 368 -18.15 22.10 -8.32
N GLN A 369 -19.40 22.05 -7.88
CA GLN A 369 -20.58 22.10 -8.79
C GLN A 369 -20.68 23.42 -9.56
N ASP A 370 -20.19 24.52 -8.99
CA ASP A 370 -20.21 25.86 -9.56
C ASP A 370 -19.16 26.12 -10.66
N VAL A 371 -18.20 25.21 -10.84
CA VAL A 371 -17.15 25.33 -11.86
C VAL A 371 -17.64 24.76 -13.19
N SER A 372 -17.70 25.58 -14.21
CA SER A 372 -18.04 25.18 -15.59
C SER A 372 -16.89 25.51 -16.54
N PHE A 373 -16.65 24.63 -17.49
CA PHE A 373 -15.63 24.82 -18.54
C PHE A 373 -16.33 25.01 -19.89
N HIS A 374 -15.73 25.82 -20.74
CA HIS A 374 -16.21 25.98 -22.12
C HIS A 374 -15.98 24.68 -22.92
N GLN A 375 -14.74 24.23 -22.99
CA GLN A 375 -14.34 22.99 -23.68
C GLN A 375 -13.15 22.33 -22.95
N LEU A 376 -13.40 21.58 -21.89
CA LEU A 376 -12.35 20.88 -21.17
C LEU A 376 -11.89 19.65 -21.96
N GLY A 377 -10.60 19.63 -22.39
CA GLY A 377 -10.00 18.55 -23.16
C GLY A 377 -9.10 17.62 -22.34
N LEU A 378 -8.35 18.16 -21.36
CA LEU A 378 -7.38 17.40 -20.58
C LEU A 378 -7.45 17.78 -19.10
N VAL A 379 -7.48 16.76 -18.26
CA VAL A 379 -7.29 16.90 -16.81
C VAL A 379 -6.02 16.16 -16.40
N ILE A 380 -5.12 16.86 -15.74
CA ILE A 380 -3.92 16.30 -15.15
C ILE A 380 -4.10 16.31 -13.64
N THR A 381 -3.82 15.19 -12.95
CA THR A 381 -3.85 15.10 -11.50
C THR A 381 -2.45 14.73 -10.98
N ASP A 382 -1.93 15.52 -10.05
CA ASP A 382 -0.67 15.21 -9.36
C ASP A 382 -0.96 14.51 -8.04
N GLU A 383 -0.14 13.50 -7.69
CA GLU A 383 -0.28 12.66 -6.49
C GLU A 383 -1.64 11.94 -6.38
N GLN A 384 -1.85 10.95 -7.23
CA GLN A 384 -3.08 10.15 -7.37
C GLN A 384 -3.66 9.59 -6.06
N HIS A 385 -2.84 9.37 -5.03
CA HIS A 385 -3.28 8.71 -3.79
C HIS A 385 -4.41 9.42 -3.04
N ARG A 386 -4.62 10.72 -3.29
CA ARG A 386 -5.68 11.51 -2.68
C ARG A 386 -6.87 11.78 -3.62
N PHE A 387 -6.75 11.37 -4.90
CA PHE A 387 -7.81 11.54 -5.89
C PHE A 387 -8.59 10.24 -6.06
N GLY A 388 -9.72 10.14 -5.39
CA GLY A 388 -10.57 8.95 -5.37
C GLY A 388 -11.47 8.79 -6.60
N VAL A 389 -12.11 7.61 -6.68
CA VAL A 389 -13.14 7.24 -7.67
C VAL A 389 -14.26 8.29 -7.75
N ASN A 390 -14.55 8.97 -6.64
CA ASN A 390 -15.62 9.98 -6.55
C ASN A 390 -15.35 11.22 -7.39
N GLN A 391 -14.11 11.68 -7.52
CA GLN A 391 -13.81 12.87 -8.32
C GLN A 391 -13.90 12.60 -9.81
N ARG A 392 -13.51 11.41 -10.25
CA ARG A 392 -13.74 10.94 -11.64
C ARG A 392 -15.23 10.87 -11.96
N LYS A 393 -16.02 10.40 -11.00
CA LYS A 393 -17.48 10.36 -11.12
C LYS A 393 -18.10 11.75 -11.28
N ILE A 394 -17.65 12.73 -10.49
CA ILE A 394 -18.14 14.11 -10.56
C ILE A 394 -17.85 14.74 -11.93
N LEU A 395 -16.65 14.54 -12.51
CA LEU A 395 -16.35 15.04 -13.85
C LEU A 395 -17.24 14.39 -14.92
N ARG A 396 -17.49 13.08 -14.80
CA ARG A 396 -18.43 12.37 -15.71
C ARG A 396 -19.88 12.86 -15.54
N GLU A 397 -20.33 13.11 -14.32
CA GLU A 397 -21.68 13.61 -14.03
C GLU A 397 -21.91 15.02 -14.59
N LYS A 398 -20.87 15.83 -14.73
CA LYS A 398 -20.90 17.12 -15.42
C LYS A 398 -20.97 17.01 -16.96
N GLY A 399 -21.09 15.79 -17.50
CA GLY A 399 -21.11 15.55 -18.95
C GLY A 399 -19.77 15.77 -19.64
N LEU A 400 -18.70 16.02 -18.87
CA LEU A 400 -17.36 16.22 -19.37
C LEU A 400 -16.65 14.86 -19.48
N LYS A 401 -16.10 14.59 -20.65
CA LYS A 401 -15.26 13.39 -20.90
C LYS A 401 -13.85 13.82 -21.33
N PRO A 402 -13.13 14.60 -20.51
CA PRO A 402 -11.77 15.00 -20.84
C PRO A 402 -10.85 13.79 -20.80
N ASP A 403 -9.75 13.86 -21.54
CA ASP A 403 -8.62 12.96 -21.34
C ASP A 403 -8.03 13.16 -19.94
N VAL A 404 -7.54 12.08 -19.33
CA VAL A 404 -7.01 12.13 -17.97
C VAL A 404 -5.59 11.58 -17.90
N LEU A 405 -4.69 12.40 -17.38
CA LEU A 405 -3.31 12.05 -17.08
C LEU A 405 -3.09 12.07 -15.56
N PHE A 406 -2.80 10.94 -14.98
CA PHE A 406 -2.43 10.82 -13.57
C PHE A 406 -0.90 10.89 -13.43
N MET A 407 -0.39 11.71 -12.54
CA MET A 407 1.03 11.74 -12.21
C MET A 407 1.28 11.19 -10.82
N THR A 408 2.37 10.47 -10.64
CA THR A 408 2.83 10.01 -9.32
C THR A 408 4.34 10.02 -9.21
N ALA A 409 4.83 10.42 -8.03
CA ALA A 409 6.23 10.31 -7.66
C ALA A 409 6.54 9.01 -6.90
N THR A 410 5.52 8.23 -6.52
CA THR A 410 5.73 6.92 -5.89
C THR A 410 6.24 5.92 -6.92
N PRO A 411 7.38 5.26 -6.68
CA PRO A 411 7.83 4.16 -7.50
C PRO A 411 6.91 2.96 -7.27
N ILE A 412 5.92 2.78 -8.14
CA ILE A 412 5.08 1.59 -8.14
C ILE A 412 5.75 0.58 -9.08
N PRO A 413 6.13 -0.62 -8.62
CA PRO A 413 6.65 -1.64 -9.51
C PRO A 413 5.72 -1.83 -10.71
N ARG A 414 6.29 -1.92 -11.91
CA ARG A 414 5.51 -2.00 -13.17
C ARG A 414 4.43 -3.07 -13.12
N THR A 415 4.75 -4.21 -12.53
CA THR A 415 3.82 -5.33 -12.35
C THR A 415 2.65 -4.94 -11.45
N LEU A 416 2.92 -4.25 -10.35
CA LEU A 416 1.89 -3.77 -9.44
C LEU A 416 1.06 -2.64 -10.06
N ALA A 417 1.69 -1.74 -10.81
CA ALA A 417 0.99 -0.68 -11.54
C ALA A 417 0.00 -1.25 -12.55
N ILE A 418 0.41 -2.26 -13.32
CA ILE A 418 -0.47 -2.97 -14.28
C ILE A 418 -1.58 -3.72 -13.53
N THR A 419 -1.32 -4.24 -12.35
CA THR A 419 -2.30 -4.99 -11.56
C THR A 419 -3.30 -4.06 -10.87
N ALA A 420 -2.81 -3.02 -10.20
CA ALA A 420 -3.65 -2.10 -9.42
C ALA A 420 -4.39 -1.08 -10.31
N TYR A 421 -3.82 -0.75 -11.47
CA TYR A 421 -4.33 0.25 -12.41
C TYR A 421 -4.51 -0.33 -13.82
N GLY A 422 -4.91 -1.61 -13.91
CA GLY A 422 -5.01 -2.35 -15.19
C GLY A 422 -5.93 -1.73 -16.23
N GLU A 423 -6.80 -0.82 -15.83
CA GLU A 423 -7.62 0.01 -16.71
C GLU A 423 -6.83 1.15 -17.39
N MET A 424 -5.67 1.56 -16.85
CA MET A 424 -4.86 2.67 -17.34
C MET A 424 -3.67 2.20 -18.20
N ASP A 425 -3.24 3.05 -19.11
CA ASP A 425 -1.94 2.93 -19.75
C ASP A 425 -0.86 3.53 -18.85
N VAL A 426 0.32 2.92 -18.79
CA VAL A 426 1.41 3.35 -17.88
C VAL A 426 2.61 3.84 -18.68
N SER A 427 3.08 5.05 -18.38
CA SER A 427 4.33 5.64 -18.88
C SER A 427 5.29 5.89 -17.72
N ILE A 428 6.55 5.54 -17.89
CA ILE A 428 7.57 5.65 -16.84
C ILE A 428 8.71 6.54 -17.32
N ILE A 429 9.04 7.56 -16.51
CA ILE A 429 10.25 8.34 -16.65
C ILE A 429 11.30 7.73 -15.71
N ASP A 430 12.20 6.95 -16.24
CA ASP A 430 13.26 6.21 -15.55
C ASP A 430 14.64 6.89 -15.66
N GLU A 431 14.69 8.08 -16.24
CA GLU A 431 15.87 8.92 -16.36
C GLU A 431 15.72 10.19 -15.54
N MET A 432 16.81 10.64 -14.93
CA MET A 432 16.89 11.96 -14.27
C MET A 432 17.48 13.01 -15.22
N PRO A 433 16.99 14.26 -15.16
CA PRO A 433 17.60 15.36 -15.88
C PRO A 433 19.08 15.54 -15.52
N ALA A 434 19.89 16.00 -16.47
CA ALA A 434 21.30 16.29 -16.25
C ALA A 434 21.51 17.34 -15.14
N GLY A 435 22.54 17.14 -14.32
CA GLY A 435 22.93 18.07 -13.25
C GLY A 435 22.39 17.76 -11.86
N ARG A 436 21.59 16.72 -11.69
CA ARG A 436 21.17 16.30 -10.35
C ARG A 436 22.26 15.46 -9.66
N ILE A 437 22.64 15.88 -8.45
CA ILE A 437 23.67 15.19 -7.66
C ILE A 437 23.01 14.03 -6.90
N PRO A 438 23.61 12.82 -6.92
CA PRO A 438 23.09 11.67 -6.15
C PRO A 438 23.08 11.97 -4.66
N ILE A 439 21.97 11.60 -3.98
CA ILE A 439 21.85 11.78 -2.54
C ILE A 439 22.51 10.61 -1.84
N GLU A 440 23.45 10.89 -0.95
CA GLU A 440 24.06 9.91 -0.08
C GLU A 440 23.10 9.55 1.05
N THR A 441 22.82 8.26 1.24
CA THR A 441 21.95 7.76 2.30
C THR A 441 22.78 6.95 3.30
N ARG A 442 22.71 7.35 4.57
CA ARG A 442 23.42 6.68 5.67
C ARG A 442 22.43 6.20 6.72
N TRP A 443 22.62 4.96 7.18
CA TRP A 443 21.93 4.45 8.34
C TRP A 443 22.79 4.68 9.58
N ILE A 444 22.21 5.25 10.62
CA ILE A 444 22.89 5.57 11.89
C ILE A 444 22.16 4.92 13.06
N ARG A 445 22.87 4.69 14.15
CA ARG A 445 22.31 4.20 15.41
C ARG A 445 22.07 5.35 16.38
N PRO A 446 21.10 5.25 17.32
CA PRO A 446 20.79 6.31 18.28
C PRO A 446 21.99 6.94 18.99
N PRO A 447 23.04 6.18 19.44
CA PRO A 447 24.21 6.78 20.09
C PRO A 447 25.06 7.70 19.19
N GLN A 448 24.83 7.69 17.87
CA GLN A 448 25.57 8.51 16.89
C GLN A 448 24.86 9.83 16.58
N LEU A 449 23.69 10.08 17.20
CA LEU A 449 22.86 11.24 16.88
C LEU A 449 23.61 12.56 17.07
N ASP A 450 24.31 12.73 18.18
CA ASP A 450 25.05 13.97 18.45
C ASP A 450 26.12 14.26 17.39
N THR A 451 26.85 13.22 16.95
CA THR A 451 27.82 13.34 15.85
C THR A 451 27.15 13.78 14.52
N VAL A 452 25.93 13.30 14.27
CA VAL A 452 25.17 13.69 13.08
C VAL A 452 24.70 15.13 13.20
N LEU A 453 24.25 15.57 14.38
CA LEU A 453 23.85 16.96 14.63
C LEU A 453 25.04 17.92 14.43
N GLU A 454 26.22 17.58 14.91
CA GLU A 454 27.45 18.35 14.66
C GLU A 454 27.82 18.40 13.17
N TRP A 455 27.62 17.29 12.45
CA TRP A 455 27.83 17.27 11.00
C TRP A 455 26.78 18.13 10.26
N MET A 456 25.53 18.08 10.64
CA MET A 456 24.47 18.92 10.09
C MET A 456 24.76 20.40 10.34
N GLU A 457 25.35 20.78 11.47
CA GLU A 457 25.75 22.16 11.77
C GLU A 457 26.71 22.71 10.71
N LYS A 458 27.61 21.88 10.16
CA LYS A 458 28.52 22.30 9.08
C LYS A 458 27.77 22.66 7.79
N GLU A 459 26.68 21.94 7.50
CA GLU A 459 25.82 22.25 6.35
C GLU A 459 25.02 23.53 6.60
N LEU A 460 24.49 23.72 7.82
CA LEU A 460 23.80 24.94 8.21
C LEU A 460 24.73 26.17 8.16
N ALA A 461 25.98 26.00 8.55
CA ALA A 461 27.01 27.07 8.49
C ALA A 461 27.34 27.48 7.03
N ARG A 462 27.09 26.63 6.06
CA ARG A 462 27.19 26.93 4.63
C ARG A 462 25.96 27.66 4.07
N GLY A 463 24.96 27.92 4.92
CA GLY A 463 23.69 28.54 4.55
C GLY A 463 22.63 27.56 4.06
N HIS A 464 22.88 26.24 4.14
CA HIS A 464 21.91 25.22 3.77
C HIS A 464 20.85 25.01 4.85
N GLN A 465 19.79 24.31 4.50
CA GLN A 465 18.67 23.97 5.38
C GLN A 465 18.51 22.46 5.54
N ALA A 466 17.86 22.05 6.63
CA ALA A 466 17.66 20.65 6.94
C ALA A 466 16.21 20.32 7.35
N TYR A 467 15.74 19.15 6.96
CA TYR A 467 14.52 18.54 7.46
C TYR A 467 14.81 17.52 8.55
N ILE A 468 13.97 17.46 9.56
CA ILE A 468 13.96 16.42 10.59
C ILE A 468 12.57 15.82 10.62
N ILE A 469 12.47 14.56 10.21
CA ILE A 469 11.20 13.86 10.05
C ILE A 469 10.97 12.91 11.21
N CYS A 470 9.82 13.06 11.86
CA CYS A 470 9.36 12.22 12.96
C CYS A 470 8.28 11.25 12.45
N PRO A 471 8.29 9.96 12.85
CA PRO A 471 7.24 9.04 12.45
C PRO A 471 5.90 9.36 13.11
N LEU A 472 4.80 8.95 12.45
CA LEU A 472 3.48 8.87 13.08
C LEU A 472 3.40 7.61 13.94
N ILE A 473 2.82 7.72 15.13
CA ILE A 473 2.54 6.60 16.03
C ILE A 473 1.06 6.25 15.83
N GLU A 474 0.75 5.12 15.22
CA GLU A 474 -0.61 4.72 14.82
C GLU A 474 -1.65 4.73 15.97
N GLU A 475 -1.21 4.70 17.23
CA GLU A 475 -2.10 4.58 18.38
C GLU A 475 -2.73 5.91 18.85
N SER A 476 -2.15 7.08 18.54
CA SER A 476 -2.69 8.37 18.96
C SER A 476 -2.00 9.57 18.30
N GLU A 477 -2.77 10.40 17.58
CA GLU A 477 -2.30 11.70 17.08
C GLU A 477 -1.73 12.64 18.17
N ALA A 478 -2.14 12.45 19.44
CA ALA A 478 -1.64 13.21 20.56
C ALA A 478 -0.19 12.83 20.92
N LEU A 479 0.17 11.54 20.77
CA LEU A 479 1.53 11.05 20.98
C LEU A 479 2.47 11.51 19.87
N ASP A 480 1.99 11.60 18.63
CA ASP A 480 2.77 12.10 17.49
C ASP A 480 3.21 13.55 17.70
N VAL A 481 2.27 14.40 18.13
CA VAL A 481 2.56 15.81 18.43
C VAL A 481 3.55 15.92 19.59
N LYS A 482 3.38 15.09 20.62
CA LYS A 482 4.30 15.10 21.78
C LYS A 482 5.71 14.70 21.36
N ASN A 483 5.87 13.62 20.58
CA ASN A 483 7.16 13.15 20.09
C ASN A 483 7.85 14.21 19.20
N ALA A 484 7.11 14.79 18.26
CA ALA A 484 7.63 15.86 17.41
C ALA A 484 8.03 17.11 18.22
N THR A 485 7.27 17.44 19.26
CA THR A 485 7.58 18.57 20.15
C THR A 485 8.84 18.31 20.97
N GLU A 486 9.01 17.10 21.52
CA GLU A 486 10.23 16.73 22.28
C GLU A 486 11.49 16.80 21.38
N ILE A 487 11.38 16.33 20.13
CA ILE A 487 12.48 16.43 19.15
C ILE A 487 12.73 17.90 18.79
N PHE A 488 11.68 18.69 18.59
CA PHE A 488 11.80 20.13 18.32
C PHE A 488 12.53 20.86 19.46
N GLU A 489 12.14 20.61 20.71
CA GLU A 489 12.79 21.20 21.89
C GLU A 489 14.26 20.81 21.98
N HIS A 490 14.58 19.55 21.69
CA HIS A 490 15.96 19.06 21.64
C HIS A 490 16.76 19.78 20.55
N MET A 491 16.23 19.90 19.33
CA MET A 491 16.89 20.60 18.23
C MET A 491 17.03 22.09 18.51
N GLN A 492 16.01 22.70 19.11
CA GLN A 492 16.06 24.09 19.51
C GLN A 492 17.13 24.33 20.58
N SER A 493 17.26 23.45 21.58
CA SER A 493 18.30 23.53 22.60
C SER A 493 19.70 23.39 22.00
N PHE A 494 19.89 22.53 21.00
CA PHE A 494 21.19 22.28 20.39
C PHE A 494 21.64 23.42 19.45
N TYR A 495 20.71 23.98 18.64
CA TYR A 495 21.04 24.91 17.57
C TYR A 495 20.81 26.38 17.89
N SER A 496 19.92 26.72 18.84
CA SER A 496 19.63 28.14 19.22
C SER A 496 20.82 28.75 20.01
N PRO A 497 21.08 30.05 19.90
CA PRO A 497 20.39 31.05 19.07
C PRO A 497 20.92 31.15 17.63
N ARG A 498 21.86 30.28 17.22
CA ARG A 498 22.57 30.38 15.93
C ARG A 498 21.67 30.09 14.74
N TYR A 499 20.74 29.16 14.87
CA TYR A 499 19.82 28.74 13.82
C TYR A 499 18.39 28.69 14.35
N GLN A 500 17.45 29.04 13.48
CA GLN A 500 16.03 28.99 13.80
C GLN A 500 15.45 27.64 13.44
N VAL A 501 14.67 27.07 14.36
CA VAL A 501 14.03 25.78 14.23
C VAL A 501 12.52 25.99 14.16
N GLY A 502 11.86 25.44 13.14
CA GLY A 502 10.41 25.41 13.01
C GLY A 502 9.84 24.05 13.37
N LEU A 503 8.59 24.00 13.80
CA LEU A 503 7.83 22.78 14.07
C LEU A 503 6.57 22.74 13.21
N LEU A 504 6.35 21.62 12.53
CA LEU A 504 5.18 21.38 11.69
C LEU A 504 4.52 20.03 12.04
N HIS A 505 3.23 20.04 12.40
CA HIS A 505 2.51 18.80 12.71
C HIS A 505 1.03 18.84 12.28
N GLY A 506 0.38 17.67 12.23
CA GLY A 506 -0.97 17.49 11.69
C GLY A 506 -2.06 18.36 12.34
N LYS A 507 -1.96 18.65 13.63
CA LYS A 507 -2.97 19.42 14.38
C LYS A 507 -2.95 20.93 14.17
N MET A 508 -1.92 21.44 13.49
CA MET A 508 -1.86 22.87 13.18
C MET A 508 -2.91 23.23 12.13
N LYS A 509 -3.42 24.47 12.20
CA LYS A 509 -4.32 25.01 11.17
C LYS A 509 -3.57 25.14 9.85
N ASN A 510 -4.28 25.02 8.73
CA ASN A 510 -3.66 25.09 7.41
C ASN A 510 -2.87 26.38 7.22
N GLN A 511 -3.42 27.53 7.67
CA GLN A 511 -2.72 28.82 7.60
C GLN A 511 -1.39 28.82 8.37
N GLU A 512 -1.34 28.25 9.57
CA GLU A 512 -0.11 28.16 10.37
C GLU A 512 0.93 27.27 9.69
N LYS A 513 0.47 26.18 9.05
CA LYS A 513 1.36 25.29 8.26
C LYS A 513 1.95 26.03 7.07
N ASP A 514 1.12 26.78 6.36
CA ASP A 514 1.51 27.55 5.20
C ASP A 514 2.53 28.63 5.56
N ASP A 515 2.28 29.35 6.67
CA ASP A 515 3.18 30.40 7.17
C ASP A 515 4.57 29.80 7.52
N ILE A 516 4.62 28.69 8.26
CA ILE A 516 5.88 28.01 8.62
C ILE A 516 6.61 27.50 7.38
N MET A 517 5.89 26.92 6.42
CA MET A 517 6.50 26.45 5.19
C MET A 517 7.05 27.59 4.35
N GLN A 518 6.38 28.74 4.35
CA GLN A 518 6.86 29.94 3.67
C GLN A 518 8.13 30.48 4.35
N GLU A 519 8.15 30.58 5.68
CA GLU A 519 9.34 30.96 6.46
C GLU A 519 10.52 30.03 6.19
N PHE A 520 10.26 28.73 6.06
CA PHE A 520 11.28 27.75 5.71
C PHE A 520 11.76 27.92 4.25
N LYS A 521 10.86 28.13 3.29
CA LYS A 521 11.19 28.41 1.90
C LYS A 521 12.05 29.67 1.75
N ASP A 522 11.74 30.71 2.55
CA ASP A 522 12.45 32.01 2.52
C ASP A 522 13.74 32.00 3.38
N ASN A 523 14.16 30.82 3.87
CA ASN A 523 15.35 30.63 4.72
C ASN A 523 15.34 31.43 6.03
N GLN A 524 14.16 31.79 6.54
CA GLN A 524 14.01 32.36 7.86
C GLN A 524 14.14 31.27 8.95
N LEU A 525 13.74 30.04 8.60
CA LEU A 525 13.98 28.84 9.38
C LEU A 525 15.05 27.99 8.69
N GLN A 526 16.07 27.55 9.42
CA GLN A 526 17.14 26.70 8.89
C GLN A 526 16.88 25.23 9.11
N LEU A 527 16.12 24.88 10.15
CA LEU A 527 15.70 23.50 10.43
C LEU A 527 14.17 23.44 10.51
N LEU A 528 13.60 22.41 9.93
CA LEU A 528 12.17 22.13 10.05
C LEU A 528 11.96 20.73 10.60
N VAL A 529 11.47 20.65 11.85
CA VAL A 529 11.01 19.42 12.49
C VAL A 529 9.57 19.17 12.07
N SER A 530 9.29 18.00 11.51
CA SER A 530 7.95 17.69 11.04
C SER A 530 7.56 16.24 11.27
N THR A 531 6.27 16.01 11.54
CA THR A 531 5.68 14.69 11.39
C THR A 531 5.56 14.34 9.90
N THR A 532 5.27 13.08 9.54
CA THR A 532 5.15 12.60 8.14
C THR A 532 4.10 13.33 7.30
N VAL A 533 3.30 14.16 7.93
CA VAL A 533 2.33 15.04 7.29
C VAL A 533 3.01 16.23 6.60
N ILE A 534 4.32 16.19 6.38
CA ILE A 534 4.78 17.08 5.34
C ILE A 534 4.00 16.67 4.11
N GLU A 535 3.03 17.43 3.82
CA GLU A 535 2.41 17.58 2.52
C GLU A 535 3.48 18.13 1.61
N VAL A 536 4.37 17.32 1.41
CA VAL A 536 5.72 17.26 0.99
C VAL A 536 5.76 17.45 -0.52
N GLY A 537 5.08 18.48 -0.99
CA GLY A 537 5.19 18.95 -2.34
C GLY A 537 6.12 20.15 -2.50
N VAL A 538 6.34 20.88 -1.41
CA VAL A 538 7.08 22.15 -1.45
C VAL A 538 8.53 21.92 -1.84
N ASN A 539 8.96 22.62 -2.87
CA ASN A 539 10.35 22.60 -3.32
C ASN A 539 11.16 23.62 -2.53
N VAL A 540 12.12 23.15 -1.75
CA VAL A 540 13.11 23.99 -1.06
C VAL A 540 14.49 23.61 -1.56
N PRO A 541 14.98 24.26 -2.62
CA PRO A 541 16.26 23.91 -3.26
C PRO A 541 17.46 23.98 -2.30
N ASN A 542 17.37 24.83 -1.27
CA ASN A 542 18.40 25.04 -0.27
C ASN A 542 18.45 23.94 0.81
N ALA A 543 17.45 23.05 0.87
CA ALA A 543 17.45 21.92 1.80
C ALA A 543 18.31 20.78 1.25
N THR A 544 19.47 20.55 1.86
CA THR A 544 20.45 19.55 1.43
C THR A 544 20.49 18.33 2.33
N VAL A 545 19.96 18.42 3.56
CA VAL A 545 19.99 17.36 4.56
C VAL A 545 18.59 16.96 5.00
N MET A 546 18.38 15.66 5.17
CA MET A 546 17.18 15.12 5.80
C MET A 546 17.57 14.06 6.84
N LEU A 547 17.16 14.30 8.08
CA LEU A 547 17.28 13.34 9.18
C LEU A 547 15.92 12.69 9.43
N ILE A 548 15.84 11.37 9.33
CA ILE A 548 14.61 10.60 9.56
C ILE A 548 14.76 9.83 10.86
N MET A 549 13.96 10.20 11.86
CA MET A 549 13.93 9.53 13.16
C MET A 549 13.12 8.23 13.06
N ASP A 550 13.55 7.18 13.77
CA ASP A 550 12.88 5.88 13.79
C ASP A 550 12.47 5.39 12.40
N ALA A 551 13.45 5.35 11.48
CA ALA A 551 13.23 5.06 10.05
C ALA A 551 12.61 3.69 9.77
N ASP A 552 12.67 2.75 10.71
CA ASP A 552 12.03 1.43 10.67
C ASP A 552 10.49 1.49 10.69
N ARG A 553 9.92 2.62 11.12
CA ARG A 553 8.47 2.88 11.11
C ARG A 553 7.94 3.39 9.77
N PHE A 554 8.82 3.66 8.83
CA PHE A 554 8.45 4.15 7.49
C PHE A 554 8.48 3.03 6.46
N GLY A 555 7.50 3.01 5.57
CA GLY A 555 7.58 2.17 4.38
C GLY A 555 8.68 2.62 3.43
N LEU A 556 9.29 1.67 2.69
CA LEU A 556 10.38 1.97 1.74
C LEU A 556 9.97 3.02 0.69
N ALA A 557 8.74 3.00 0.22
CA ALA A 557 8.22 4.00 -0.72
C ALA A 557 8.19 5.41 -0.10
N GLN A 558 7.81 5.52 1.17
CA GLN A 558 7.83 6.79 1.90
C GLN A 558 9.26 7.31 2.09
N LEU A 559 10.19 6.44 2.49
CA LEU A 559 11.61 6.80 2.61
C LEU A 559 12.18 7.29 1.28
N HIS A 560 11.82 6.63 0.18
CA HIS A 560 12.24 7.04 -1.15
C HIS A 560 11.68 8.42 -1.53
N GLN A 561 10.41 8.68 -1.24
CA GLN A 561 9.79 9.99 -1.47
C GLN A 561 10.43 11.09 -0.63
N LEU A 562 10.68 10.82 0.65
CA LEU A 562 11.36 11.75 1.55
C LEU A 562 12.76 12.07 1.06
N ARG A 563 13.55 11.06 0.66
CA ARG A 563 14.88 11.25 0.06
C ARG A 563 14.85 12.19 -1.14
N GLY A 564 13.82 12.08 -1.98
CA GLY A 564 13.65 12.93 -3.17
C GLY A 564 13.35 14.40 -2.86
N ARG A 565 13.22 14.78 -1.58
CA ARG A 565 12.91 16.17 -1.16
C ARG A 565 14.13 17.03 -0.89
N VAL A 566 15.30 16.43 -0.78
CA VAL A 566 16.58 17.15 -0.62
C VAL A 566 17.43 17.04 -1.87
N GLY A 567 18.47 17.87 -1.98
CA GLY A 567 19.37 17.86 -3.12
C GLY A 567 18.72 18.31 -4.43
N ARG A 568 17.80 19.25 -4.37
CA ARG A 568 17.09 19.80 -5.55
C ARG A 568 17.75 21.05 -6.13
N GLY A 569 18.71 21.62 -5.41
CA GLY A 569 19.49 22.77 -5.85
C GLY A 569 20.79 22.37 -6.55
N SER A 570 21.65 23.36 -6.76
CA SER A 570 23.01 23.20 -7.28
C SER A 570 23.99 22.61 -6.25
N SER A 571 23.57 22.49 -4.98
CA SER A 571 24.34 21.95 -3.87
C SER A 571 23.79 20.57 -3.46
N ALA A 572 24.70 19.61 -3.21
CA ALA A 572 24.36 18.27 -2.74
C ALA A 572 24.55 18.17 -1.25
#